data_55b75cac5a67675e6dbba76083a749c9
#
_entry.id   55b75cac5a67675e6dbba76083a749c9
#
_cell.length_a   1.000
_cell.length_b   1.000
_cell.length_c   1.000
_cell.angle_alpha   90.00
_cell.angle_beta   90.00
_cell.angle_gamma   90.00
#
_symmetry.space_group_name_H-M   'P 1'
#
loop_
_entity.id
_entity.type
_entity.pdbx_description
1 polymer ?
#
loop_
_entity_poly.entity_id
_entity_poly.type
_entity_poly.pdbx_seq_one_letter_code
_entity_poly.pdbx_strand_id
1 'polypeptide(L)'
;MKFALKSLLVATLTMTSTMALSHNHESSLEHALQSSERSAKNSVRDEYRHPAQTLAFFGFKPTMTVVEIAPGGGWYSEILAPALKEQGTYYAAHFPADSSVGYYQRSLAGFEQKVAEDKRFSSVKITEFAPVTHLDIAPAGSADMVLTFRNVHNWYMGKDKSGALSAFQAFYKALKPGGTLGLVEHRLAEERADEDQKTSDYEAELRSRPC
;
A
#
# COMPACT_ATOMS: atom_id res chain seq x y z
N MET A 1 -64.27 14.33 -30.94
CA MET A 1 -62.96 14.93 -30.62
C MET A 1 -62.14 13.93 -29.80
N LYS A 2 -61.12 13.36 -30.45
CA LYS A 2 -60.19 12.39 -29.85
C LYS A 2 -58.93 13.17 -29.50
N PHE A 3 -58.53 13.20 -28.25
CA PHE A 3 -57.16 13.61 -27.86
C PHE A 3 -56.44 12.50 -27.10
N ALA A 4 -55.30 12.24 -27.59
CA ALA A 4 -54.43 11.13 -27.27
C ALA A 4 -53.77 11.26 -25.89
N LEU A 5 -53.71 10.13 -25.20
CA LEU A 5 -52.85 9.91 -24.02
C LEU A 5 -51.62 9.17 -24.50
N LYS A 6 -50.52 9.86 -24.69
CA LYS A 6 -49.17 9.27 -24.89
C LYS A 6 -48.17 10.13 -24.16
N SER A 7 -47.53 9.59 -23.19
CA SER A 7 -46.20 9.93 -22.66
C SER A 7 -46.14 9.82 -21.12
N LEU A 8 -45.84 8.64 -20.62
CA LEU A 8 -45.17 8.49 -19.33
C LEU A 8 -44.65 7.05 -19.22
N LEU A 9 -43.53 6.78 -19.81
CA LEU A 9 -42.77 5.56 -19.50
C LEU A 9 -41.32 5.69 -19.99
N VAL A 10 -40.50 6.54 -19.37
CA VAL A 10 -39.03 6.45 -19.42
C VAL A 10 -38.49 7.24 -18.24
N ALA A 11 -38.31 6.65 -17.10
CA ALA A 11 -37.44 7.15 -16.02
C ALA A 11 -37.31 6.18 -14.82
N THR A 12 -36.96 4.92 -15.03
CA THR A 12 -36.68 4.02 -13.89
C THR A 12 -35.56 3.00 -14.12
N LEU A 13 -34.60 3.26 -15.00
CA LEU A 13 -33.57 2.24 -15.29
C LEU A 13 -32.12 2.69 -15.05
N THR A 14 -31.84 3.70 -14.26
CA THR A 14 -30.45 4.17 -14.05
C THR A 14 -29.93 4.12 -12.62
N MET A 15 -30.69 3.65 -11.64
CA MET A 15 -30.22 3.62 -10.24
C MET A 15 -29.67 2.27 -9.72
N THR A 16 -29.77 1.19 -10.47
CA THR A 16 -29.37 -0.14 -9.98
C THR A 16 -27.92 -0.50 -10.21
N SER A 17 -27.23 0.15 -11.15
CA SER A 17 -25.84 -0.20 -11.49
C SER A 17 -24.78 0.36 -10.53
N THR A 18 -25.04 1.49 -9.88
CA THR A 18 -24.07 2.10 -8.95
C THR A 18 -23.98 1.38 -7.59
N MET A 19 -25.09 0.84 -7.11
CA MET A 19 -25.10 0.08 -5.84
C MET A 19 -24.43 -1.30 -5.99
N ALA A 20 -24.57 -1.97 -7.12
CA ALA A 20 -23.96 -3.27 -7.37
C ALA A 20 -22.41 -3.18 -7.47
N LEU A 21 -21.88 -2.12 -8.09
CA LEU A 21 -20.45 -1.87 -8.13
C LEU A 21 -19.87 -1.57 -6.74
N SER A 22 -20.54 -0.74 -5.95
CA SER A 22 -20.11 -0.42 -4.58
C SER A 22 -20.06 -1.65 -3.68
N HIS A 23 -21.05 -2.54 -3.77
CA HIS A 23 -21.10 -3.76 -2.96
C HIS A 23 -20.02 -4.77 -3.33
N ASN A 24 -19.69 -4.91 -4.63
CA ASN A 24 -18.60 -5.78 -5.08
C ASN A 24 -17.21 -5.27 -4.66
N HIS A 25 -17.02 -3.95 -4.52
CA HIS A 25 -15.75 -3.37 -4.10
C HIS A 25 -15.45 -3.57 -2.61
N GLU A 26 -16.46 -3.40 -1.77
CA GLU A 26 -16.35 -3.62 -0.32
C GLU A 26 -16.10 -5.11 -0.03
N SER A 27 -16.74 -6.01 -0.78
CA SER A 27 -16.57 -7.46 -0.63
C SER A 27 -15.15 -7.96 -0.95
N SER A 28 -14.45 -7.36 -1.93
CA SER A 28 -13.09 -7.82 -2.31
C SER A 28 -12.05 -7.54 -1.23
N LEU A 29 -12.09 -6.35 -0.61
CA LEU A 29 -11.21 -6.02 0.50
C LEU A 29 -11.54 -6.84 1.74
N GLU A 30 -12.81 -6.96 2.09
CA GLU A 30 -13.26 -7.73 3.24
C GLU A 30 -12.90 -9.22 3.08
N HIS A 31 -13.11 -9.79 1.90
CA HIS A 31 -12.69 -11.16 1.59
C HIS A 31 -11.17 -11.34 1.75
N ALA A 32 -10.38 -10.39 1.26
CA ALA A 32 -8.92 -10.42 1.42
C ALA A 32 -8.48 -10.36 2.89
N LEU A 33 -9.14 -9.52 3.70
CA LEU A 33 -8.87 -9.38 5.13
C LEU A 33 -9.20 -10.65 5.92
N GLN A 34 -10.31 -11.30 5.60
CA GLN A 34 -10.82 -12.50 6.30
C GLN A 34 -10.29 -13.82 5.74
N SER A 35 -9.47 -13.78 4.67
CA SER A 35 -9.00 -14.98 4.00
C SER A 35 -8.18 -15.87 4.93
N SER A 36 -8.56 -17.15 5.02
CA SER A 36 -7.80 -18.20 5.72
C SER A 36 -6.47 -18.55 5.05
N GLU A 37 -6.26 -18.09 3.81
CA GLU A 37 -4.99 -18.24 3.09
C GLU A 37 -3.91 -17.24 3.53
N ARG A 38 -4.26 -16.24 4.34
CA ARG A 38 -3.28 -15.35 4.96
C ARG A 38 -2.45 -16.13 5.96
N SER A 39 -1.14 -15.87 5.99
CA SER A 39 -0.27 -16.54 6.94
C SER A 39 -0.65 -16.20 8.39
N ALA A 40 -0.76 -17.21 9.25
CA ALA A 40 -1.15 -17.03 10.66
C ALA A 40 -0.27 -16.01 11.39
N LYS A 41 1.06 -16.00 11.10
CA LYS A 41 2.01 -15.02 11.66
C LYS A 41 1.68 -13.56 11.27
N ASN A 42 0.97 -13.36 10.16
CA ASN A 42 0.56 -12.05 9.69
C ASN A 42 -0.83 -11.67 10.23
N SER A 43 -1.81 -12.57 10.15
CA SER A 43 -3.19 -12.29 10.59
C SER A 43 -3.30 -12.00 12.08
N VAL A 44 -2.53 -12.67 12.94
CA VAL A 44 -2.48 -12.39 14.40
C VAL A 44 -2.07 -10.94 14.71
N ARG A 45 -1.42 -10.25 13.81
CA ARG A 45 -0.99 -8.85 13.98
C ARG A 45 -2.07 -7.83 13.61
N ASP A 46 -3.19 -8.26 13.03
CA ASP A 46 -4.27 -7.37 12.60
C ASP A 46 -4.89 -6.63 13.79
N GLU A 47 -4.96 -7.29 14.96
CA GLU A 47 -5.39 -6.69 16.22
C GLU A 47 -4.63 -5.40 16.59
N TYR A 48 -3.35 -5.33 16.22
CA TYR A 48 -2.48 -4.19 16.55
C TYR A 48 -2.26 -3.24 15.35
N ARG A 49 -2.56 -3.70 14.14
CA ARG A 49 -2.27 -2.95 12.90
C ARG A 49 -3.50 -2.38 12.24
N HIS A 50 -4.69 -2.86 12.63
CA HIS A 50 -5.99 -2.37 12.18
C HIS A 50 -6.06 -2.16 10.65
N PRO A 51 -5.75 -3.18 9.81
CA PRO A 51 -5.60 -2.98 8.37
C PRO A 51 -6.87 -2.46 7.69
N ALA A 52 -8.05 -2.92 8.12
CA ALA A 52 -9.31 -2.44 7.57
C ALA A 52 -9.50 -0.94 7.80
N GLN A 53 -9.30 -0.48 9.03
CA GLN A 53 -9.42 0.93 9.40
C GLN A 53 -8.36 1.79 8.73
N THR A 54 -7.12 1.29 8.65
CA THR A 54 -6.01 2.00 8.00
C THR A 54 -6.27 2.20 6.50
N LEU A 55 -6.67 1.14 5.79
CA LEU A 55 -6.97 1.23 4.36
C LEU A 55 -8.21 2.09 4.08
N ALA A 56 -9.25 1.99 4.92
CA ALA A 56 -10.43 2.85 4.84
C ALA A 56 -10.07 4.32 5.07
N PHE A 57 -9.23 4.63 6.06
CA PHE A 57 -8.76 5.99 6.34
C PHE A 57 -8.02 6.61 5.14
N PHE A 58 -7.20 5.83 4.42
CA PHE A 58 -6.54 6.28 3.20
C PHE A 58 -7.46 6.35 1.98
N GLY A 59 -8.68 5.86 2.08
CA GLY A 59 -9.65 5.84 0.98
C GLY A 59 -9.38 4.76 -0.06
N PHE A 60 -8.76 3.64 0.33
CA PHE A 60 -8.47 2.50 -0.54
C PHE A 60 -9.74 1.97 -1.23
N LYS A 61 -9.60 1.65 -2.52
CA LYS A 61 -10.63 0.96 -3.31
C LYS A 61 -9.98 -0.14 -4.17
N PRO A 62 -10.63 -1.30 -4.33
CA PRO A 62 -10.10 -2.42 -5.12
C PRO A 62 -9.88 -2.14 -6.61
N THR A 63 -10.36 -1.02 -7.12
CA THR A 63 -10.17 -0.57 -8.51
C THR A 63 -8.93 0.30 -8.72
N MET A 64 -8.23 0.64 -7.65
CA MET A 64 -7.09 1.55 -7.70
C MET A 64 -5.84 0.91 -8.28
N THR A 65 -4.96 1.75 -8.80
CA THR A 65 -3.54 1.43 -8.95
C THR A 65 -2.83 1.81 -7.66
N VAL A 66 -2.30 0.82 -6.94
CA VAL A 66 -1.65 0.99 -5.64
C VAL A 66 -0.18 0.59 -5.74
N VAL A 67 0.69 1.40 -5.15
CA VAL A 67 2.12 1.09 -4.97
C VAL A 67 2.38 0.92 -3.48
N GLU A 68 2.87 -0.23 -3.06
CA GLU A 68 3.40 -0.46 -1.71
C GLU A 68 4.91 -0.34 -1.71
N ILE A 69 5.46 0.52 -0.86
CA ILE A 69 6.89 0.77 -0.74
C ILE A 69 7.53 -0.15 0.29
N ALA A 70 8.56 -0.88 -0.13
CA ALA A 70 9.33 -1.80 0.69
C ALA A 70 8.42 -2.76 1.49
N PRO A 71 7.62 -3.61 0.81
CA PRO A 71 6.65 -4.51 1.44
C PRO A 71 7.27 -5.51 2.42
N GLY A 72 8.60 -5.72 2.36
CA GLY A 72 9.31 -6.67 3.19
C GLY A 72 8.77 -8.10 3.01
N GLY A 73 8.36 -8.76 4.09
CA GLY A 73 7.73 -10.09 4.00
C GLY A 73 6.29 -10.12 3.49
N GLY A 74 5.74 -8.96 3.05
CA GLY A 74 4.43 -8.89 2.40
C GLY A 74 3.23 -8.94 3.33
N TRP A 75 3.31 -8.30 4.49
CA TRP A 75 2.19 -8.30 5.44
C TRP A 75 0.93 -7.61 4.87
N TYR A 76 1.06 -6.38 4.35
CA TYR A 76 -0.04 -5.72 3.64
C TYR A 76 -0.25 -6.33 2.25
N SER A 77 0.79 -6.85 1.62
CA SER A 77 0.68 -7.49 0.31
C SER A 77 -0.27 -8.70 0.32
N GLU A 78 -0.37 -9.45 1.43
CA GLU A 78 -1.35 -10.54 1.59
C GLU A 78 -2.82 -10.05 1.59
N ILE A 79 -3.04 -8.75 1.77
CA ILE A 79 -4.34 -8.10 1.69
C ILE A 79 -4.50 -7.39 0.33
N LEU A 80 -3.51 -6.59 -0.06
CA LEU A 80 -3.57 -5.73 -1.24
C LEU A 80 -3.58 -6.54 -2.55
N ALA A 81 -2.74 -7.59 -2.65
CA ALA A 81 -2.64 -8.40 -3.85
C ALA A 81 -3.99 -9.04 -4.23
N PRO A 82 -4.67 -9.81 -3.34
CA PRO A 82 -5.98 -10.36 -3.68
C PRO A 82 -7.08 -9.31 -3.82
N ALA A 83 -7.06 -8.22 -3.03
CA ALA A 83 -8.07 -7.18 -3.11
C ALA A 83 -8.06 -6.42 -4.44
N LEU A 84 -6.88 -6.25 -5.06
CA LEU A 84 -6.68 -5.52 -6.31
C LEU A 84 -6.70 -6.43 -7.55
N LYS A 85 -6.67 -7.75 -7.36
CA LYS A 85 -6.40 -8.73 -8.43
C LYS A 85 -7.30 -8.61 -9.63
N GLU A 86 -8.59 -8.40 -9.41
CA GLU A 86 -9.61 -8.46 -10.47
C GLU A 86 -9.83 -7.12 -11.18
N GLN A 87 -9.68 -6.00 -10.48
CA GLN A 87 -10.10 -4.69 -11.00
C GLN A 87 -9.05 -3.59 -10.83
N GLY A 88 -8.03 -3.82 -10.02
CA GLY A 88 -6.98 -2.87 -9.72
C GLY A 88 -5.64 -3.26 -10.32
N THR A 89 -4.63 -2.53 -9.89
CA THR A 89 -3.23 -2.84 -10.21
C THR A 89 -2.40 -2.68 -8.94
N TYR A 90 -1.56 -3.68 -8.64
CA TYR A 90 -0.68 -3.62 -7.48
C TYR A 90 0.78 -3.67 -7.91
N TYR A 91 1.53 -2.65 -7.51
CA TYR A 91 2.98 -2.56 -7.60
C TYR A 91 3.59 -2.76 -6.21
N ALA A 92 4.51 -3.72 -6.10
CA ALA A 92 5.34 -3.96 -4.94
C ALA A 92 6.73 -3.38 -5.21
N ALA A 93 6.96 -2.12 -4.82
CA ALA A 93 8.26 -1.45 -4.98
C ALA A 93 9.21 -1.93 -3.88
N HIS A 94 9.91 -3.03 -4.15
CA HIS A 94 10.76 -3.74 -3.21
C HIS A 94 12.22 -3.24 -3.28
N PHE A 95 13.09 -3.78 -2.44
CA PHE A 95 14.51 -3.48 -2.47
C PHE A 95 15.12 -3.89 -3.81
N PRO A 96 16.15 -3.14 -4.31
CA PRO A 96 16.81 -3.47 -5.56
C PRO A 96 17.53 -4.82 -5.53
N ALA A 97 17.51 -5.53 -6.66
CA ALA A 97 18.17 -6.82 -6.83
C ALA A 97 19.70 -6.69 -6.75
N ASP A 98 20.25 -5.54 -7.15
CA ASP A 98 21.69 -5.24 -7.11
C ASP A 98 22.17 -4.72 -5.73
N SER A 99 21.31 -4.69 -4.73
CA SER A 99 21.69 -4.21 -3.39
C SER A 99 22.83 -5.03 -2.80
N SER A 100 23.86 -4.36 -2.27
CA SER A 100 24.95 -5.00 -1.52
C SER A 100 24.54 -5.42 -0.09
N VAL A 101 23.36 -5.02 0.38
CA VAL A 101 22.88 -5.30 1.74
C VAL A 101 22.22 -6.68 1.77
N GLY A 102 22.86 -7.64 2.43
CA GLY A 102 22.38 -9.03 2.47
C GLY A 102 20.96 -9.21 3.02
N TYR A 103 20.50 -8.33 3.91
CA TYR A 103 19.11 -8.32 4.37
C TYR A 103 18.15 -7.99 3.22
N TYR A 104 18.45 -6.98 2.40
CA TYR A 104 17.60 -6.56 1.29
C TYR A 104 17.49 -7.63 0.21
N GLN A 105 18.63 -8.28 -0.11
CA GLN A 105 18.66 -9.41 -1.05
C GLN A 105 17.77 -10.57 -0.58
N ARG A 106 17.90 -10.98 0.70
CA ARG A 106 17.06 -12.07 1.25
C ARG A 106 15.58 -11.69 1.32
N SER A 107 15.28 -10.42 1.64
CA SER A 107 13.91 -9.93 1.71
C SER A 107 13.24 -9.93 0.34
N LEU A 108 13.94 -9.47 -0.70
CA LEU A 108 13.45 -9.50 -2.08
C LEU A 108 13.23 -10.96 -2.53
N ALA A 109 14.24 -11.82 -2.39
CA ALA A 109 14.14 -13.22 -2.80
C ALA A 109 12.97 -13.96 -2.13
N GLY A 110 12.75 -13.72 -0.83
CA GLY A 110 11.59 -14.29 -0.11
C GLY A 110 10.24 -13.74 -0.61
N PHE A 111 10.20 -12.49 -1.02
CA PHE A 111 8.99 -11.89 -1.60
C PHE A 111 8.73 -12.42 -3.02
N GLU A 112 9.75 -12.53 -3.86
CA GLU A 112 9.66 -13.13 -5.20
C GLU A 112 9.21 -14.59 -5.15
N GLN A 113 9.73 -15.37 -4.20
CA GLN A 113 9.29 -16.72 -3.97
C GLN A 113 7.79 -16.76 -3.61
N LYS A 114 7.33 -15.90 -2.70
CA LYS A 114 5.90 -15.77 -2.36
C LYS A 114 5.05 -15.46 -3.58
N VAL A 115 5.47 -14.51 -4.42
CA VAL A 115 4.76 -14.14 -5.65
C VAL A 115 4.69 -15.31 -6.64
N ALA A 116 5.75 -16.10 -6.74
CA ALA A 116 5.80 -17.25 -7.64
C ALA A 116 4.94 -18.44 -7.18
N GLU A 117 4.85 -18.67 -5.87
CA GLU A 117 4.19 -19.85 -5.28
C GLU A 117 2.70 -19.60 -4.96
N ASP A 118 2.30 -18.36 -4.69
CA ASP A 118 0.96 -18.01 -4.23
C ASP A 118 0.12 -17.37 -5.34
N LYS A 119 -0.89 -18.10 -5.80
CA LYS A 119 -1.80 -17.64 -6.87
C LYS A 119 -2.52 -16.31 -6.58
N ARG A 120 -2.64 -15.93 -5.32
CA ARG A 120 -3.20 -14.62 -4.92
C ARG A 120 -2.35 -13.46 -5.43
N PHE A 121 -1.06 -13.70 -5.64
CA PHE A 121 -0.08 -12.71 -6.09
C PHE A 121 0.15 -12.71 -7.61
N SER A 122 -0.60 -13.48 -8.38
CA SER A 122 -0.35 -13.68 -9.83
C SER A 122 -0.40 -12.40 -10.68
N SER A 123 -1.03 -11.32 -10.20
CA SER A 123 -1.10 -10.01 -10.87
C SER A 123 -0.15 -8.96 -10.30
N VAL A 124 0.66 -9.32 -9.30
CA VAL A 124 1.60 -8.40 -8.65
C VAL A 124 2.73 -8.02 -9.61
N LYS A 125 3.01 -6.73 -9.68
CA LYS A 125 4.13 -6.18 -10.43
C LYS A 125 5.21 -5.78 -9.44
N ILE A 126 6.33 -6.50 -9.42
CA ILE A 126 7.48 -6.14 -8.60
C ILE A 126 8.26 -5.05 -9.33
N THR A 127 8.50 -3.94 -8.64
CA THR A 127 9.40 -2.87 -9.06
C THR A 127 10.45 -2.63 -7.99
N GLU A 128 11.45 -1.84 -8.28
CA GLU A 128 12.55 -1.58 -7.36
C GLU A 128 12.41 -0.20 -6.73
N PHE A 129 12.73 -0.14 -5.44
CA PHE A 129 12.82 1.11 -4.71
C PHE A 129 14.03 1.14 -3.77
N ALA A 130 14.86 2.14 -3.98
CA ALA A 130 15.85 2.60 -3.01
C ALA A 130 15.99 4.12 -3.14
N PRO A 131 15.98 4.86 -2.03
CA PRO A 131 16.20 6.29 -2.06
C PRO A 131 17.46 6.66 -2.84
N VAL A 132 17.38 7.74 -3.61
CA VAL A 132 18.45 8.29 -4.46
C VAL A 132 18.73 7.47 -5.74
N THR A 133 18.67 6.15 -5.72
CA THR A 133 19.16 5.30 -6.81
C THR A 133 18.05 4.62 -7.63
N HIS A 134 17.00 4.09 -6.99
CA HIS A 134 15.91 3.38 -7.65
C HIS A 134 14.58 4.06 -7.33
N LEU A 135 14.15 4.97 -8.21
CA LEU A 135 13.02 5.88 -7.96
C LEU A 135 11.82 5.65 -8.91
N ASP A 136 11.93 4.72 -9.86
CA ASP A 136 10.88 4.39 -10.82
C ASP A 136 9.96 3.28 -10.28
N ILE A 137 9.19 3.61 -9.23
CA ILE A 137 8.34 2.69 -8.48
C ILE A 137 7.07 2.25 -9.22
N ALA A 138 6.63 3.04 -10.18
CA ALA A 138 5.51 2.79 -11.11
C ALA A 138 5.60 3.81 -12.26
N PRO A 139 4.85 3.63 -13.38
CA PRO A 139 4.76 4.65 -14.40
C PRO A 139 4.32 6.00 -13.83
N ALA A 140 4.94 7.08 -14.28
CA ALA A 140 4.64 8.43 -13.79
C ALA A 140 3.14 8.76 -13.93
N GLY A 141 2.55 9.33 -12.90
CA GLY A 141 1.13 9.74 -12.88
C GLY A 141 0.14 8.57 -13.04
N SER A 142 0.54 7.33 -12.71
CA SER A 142 -0.33 6.16 -12.87
C SER A 142 -0.97 5.67 -11.57
N ALA A 143 -0.41 5.99 -10.41
CA ALA A 143 -0.87 5.49 -9.13
C ALA A 143 -2.01 6.35 -8.55
N ASP A 144 -3.07 5.70 -8.12
CA ASP A 144 -4.12 6.33 -7.32
C ASP A 144 -3.67 6.47 -5.86
N MET A 145 -2.82 5.54 -5.41
CA MET A 145 -2.35 5.49 -4.03
C MET A 145 -0.91 4.96 -3.96
N VAL A 146 -0.09 5.59 -3.14
CA VAL A 146 1.21 5.08 -2.69
C VAL A 146 1.14 4.84 -1.19
N LEU A 147 1.52 3.65 -0.74
CA LEU A 147 1.48 3.22 0.65
C LEU A 147 2.89 2.94 1.18
N THR A 148 3.20 3.42 2.36
CA THR A 148 4.43 3.07 3.06
C THR A 148 4.19 2.90 4.55
N PHE A 149 4.78 1.84 5.13
CA PHE A 149 4.53 1.43 6.50
C PHE A 149 5.85 1.27 7.26
N ARG A 150 6.17 2.22 8.14
CA ARG A 150 7.36 2.22 9.00
C ARG A 150 8.69 2.15 8.23
N ASN A 151 8.81 2.99 7.21
CA ASN A 151 10.02 3.07 6.39
C ASN A 151 10.65 4.46 6.39
N VAL A 152 9.88 5.53 6.65
CA VAL A 152 10.34 6.91 6.50
C VAL A 152 11.52 7.23 7.41
N HIS A 153 11.50 6.71 8.65
CA HIS A 153 12.60 6.89 9.58
C HIS A 153 13.93 6.38 8.99
N ASN A 154 13.92 5.27 8.24
CA ASN A 154 15.13 4.73 7.61
C ASN A 154 15.73 5.69 6.56
N TRP A 155 14.88 6.46 5.89
CA TRP A 155 15.30 7.40 4.84
C TRP A 155 15.65 8.77 5.40
N TYR A 156 15.06 9.12 6.55
CA TYR A 156 15.27 10.40 7.24
C TYR A 156 16.55 10.43 8.05
N MET A 157 17.01 9.29 8.57
CA MET A 157 18.18 9.17 9.44
C MET A 157 19.52 9.34 8.74
N GLY A 158 19.55 9.54 7.41
CA GLY A 158 20.75 9.89 6.66
C GLY A 158 21.30 11.27 7.04
N LYS A 159 22.62 11.47 6.88
CA LYS A 159 23.29 12.71 7.31
C LYS A 159 22.73 13.99 6.69
N ASP A 160 22.13 13.92 5.50
CA ASP A 160 21.66 15.06 4.71
C ASP A 160 20.17 15.01 4.35
N LYS A 161 19.44 14.01 4.87
CA LYS A 161 18.01 13.78 4.60
C LYS A 161 17.67 13.60 3.11
N SER A 162 18.66 13.47 2.24
CA SER A 162 18.46 13.31 0.78
C SER A 162 17.65 12.07 0.45
N GLY A 163 17.78 10.99 1.24
CA GLY A 163 17.00 9.78 1.11
C GLY A 163 15.50 10.02 1.26
N ALA A 164 15.07 10.76 2.28
CA ALA A 164 13.67 11.10 2.46
C ALA A 164 13.15 11.98 1.32
N LEU A 165 13.89 13.02 0.94
CA LEU A 165 13.48 13.92 -0.14
C LEU A 165 13.30 13.16 -1.46
N SER A 166 14.26 12.34 -1.86
CA SER A 166 14.18 11.55 -3.09
C SER A 166 13.04 10.52 -3.08
N ALA A 167 12.77 9.90 -1.91
CA ALA A 167 11.64 9.01 -1.73
C ALA A 167 10.30 9.73 -2.00
N PHE A 168 10.08 10.88 -1.34
CA PHE A 168 8.84 11.64 -1.55
C PHE A 168 8.70 12.18 -2.98
N GLN A 169 9.80 12.55 -3.64
CA GLN A 169 9.79 12.92 -5.05
C GLN A 169 9.36 11.74 -5.95
N ALA A 170 9.85 10.52 -5.67
CA ALA A 170 9.42 9.32 -6.40
C ALA A 170 7.93 9.03 -6.19
N PHE A 171 7.41 9.17 -4.95
CA PHE A 171 6.00 9.00 -4.66
C PHE A 171 5.14 10.02 -5.40
N TYR A 172 5.54 11.30 -5.37
CA TYR A 172 4.86 12.36 -6.10
C TYR A 172 4.86 12.12 -7.62
N LYS A 173 5.99 11.66 -8.19
CA LYS A 173 6.11 11.31 -9.61
C LYS A 173 5.15 10.18 -10.02
N ALA A 174 5.00 9.16 -9.17
CA ALA A 174 4.14 8.02 -9.45
C ALA A 174 2.64 8.34 -9.29
N LEU A 175 2.28 9.24 -8.36
CA LEU A 175 0.89 9.58 -8.08
C LEU A 175 0.24 10.38 -9.22
N LYS A 176 -1.03 10.07 -9.48
CA LYS A 176 -1.92 10.91 -10.26
C LYS A 176 -2.17 12.24 -9.56
N PRO A 177 -2.55 13.31 -10.27
CA PRO A 177 -3.13 14.50 -9.65
C PRO A 177 -4.32 14.10 -8.75
N GLY A 178 -4.28 14.48 -7.47
CA GLY A 178 -5.29 14.10 -6.48
C GLY A 178 -5.13 12.68 -5.91
N GLY A 179 -4.06 11.95 -6.26
CA GLY A 179 -3.72 10.65 -5.67
C GLY A 179 -3.32 10.77 -4.20
N THR A 180 -3.43 9.68 -3.46
CA THR A 180 -3.21 9.64 -2.00
C THR A 180 -1.85 9.03 -1.66
N LEU A 181 -1.07 9.68 -0.80
CA LEU A 181 0.05 9.07 -0.09
C LEU A 181 -0.44 8.62 1.30
N GLY A 182 -0.52 7.30 1.51
CA GLY A 182 -0.81 6.68 2.81
C GLY A 182 0.50 6.35 3.54
N LEU A 183 0.72 6.99 4.70
CA LEU A 183 1.93 6.85 5.49
C LEU A 183 1.58 6.45 6.91
N VAL A 184 2.15 5.33 7.36
CA VAL A 184 2.12 4.91 8.77
C VAL A 184 3.55 4.88 9.28
N GLU A 185 3.80 5.58 10.40
CA GLU A 185 5.14 5.63 10.98
C GLU A 185 5.11 5.43 12.50
N HIS A 186 6.26 5.20 13.09
CA HIS A 186 6.43 5.15 14.52
C HIS A 186 6.21 6.53 15.14
N ARG A 187 5.68 6.54 16.33
CA ARG A 187 5.51 7.73 17.15
C ARG A 187 6.18 7.51 18.50
N LEU A 188 6.93 8.50 18.97
CA LEU A 188 7.40 8.51 20.35
C LEU A 188 6.21 8.56 21.32
N ALA A 189 6.38 7.99 22.50
CA ALA A 189 5.45 8.19 23.60
C ALA A 189 5.31 9.70 23.90
N GLU A 190 4.11 10.13 24.29
CA GLU A 190 3.79 11.55 24.41
C GLU A 190 4.67 12.25 25.45
N GLU A 191 5.01 11.57 26.53
CA GLU A 191 5.93 11.99 27.58
C GLU A 191 7.39 12.16 27.11
N ARG A 192 7.71 11.67 25.90
CA ARG A 192 9.02 11.76 25.27
C ARG A 192 9.01 12.66 24.01
N ALA A 193 7.91 13.35 23.74
CA ALA A 193 7.77 14.16 22.53
C ALA A 193 8.84 15.26 22.43
N ASP A 194 9.29 15.80 23.56
CA ASP A 194 10.33 16.84 23.63
C ASP A 194 11.75 16.28 23.38
N GLU A 195 11.92 14.96 23.34
CA GLU A 195 13.21 14.29 23.06
C GLU A 195 13.47 14.15 21.56
N ASP A 196 12.55 14.60 20.70
CA ASP A 196 12.62 14.47 19.24
C ASP A 196 13.89 15.08 18.61
N GLN A 197 14.58 15.95 19.32
CA GLN A 197 15.87 16.52 18.92
C GLN A 197 17.08 15.61 19.24
N LYS A 198 16.90 14.56 20.03
CA LYS A 198 17.94 13.59 20.38
C LYS A 198 17.83 12.33 19.51
N THR A 199 17.84 12.52 18.21
CA THR A 199 17.69 11.44 17.21
C THR A 199 18.67 10.27 17.38
N SER A 200 19.85 10.48 18.00
CA SER A 200 20.86 9.43 18.17
C SER A 200 20.42 8.27 19.08
N ASP A 201 19.70 8.56 20.15
CA ASP A 201 19.27 7.56 21.12
C ASP A 201 18.08 6.74 20.60
N TYR A 202 17.18 7.38 19.89
CA TYR A 202 16.06 6.71 19.20
C TYR A 202 16.54 5.77 18.09
N GLU A 203 17.55 6.17 17.34
CA GLU A 203 18.21 5.32 16.34
C GLU A 203 18.85 4.08 16.98
N ALA A 204 19.52 4.25 18.11
CA ALA A 204 20.12 3.14 18.85
C ALA A 204 19.06 2.17 19.37
N GLU A 205 17.96 2.68 19.89
CA GLU A 205 16.85 1.87 20.40
C GLU A 205 16.13 1.09 19.29
N LEU A 206 15.88 1.71 18.13
CA LEU A 206 15.26 1.01 16.99
C LEU A 206 16.16 -0.10 16.44
N ARG A 207 17.47 0.09 16.39
CA ARG A 207 18.44 -0.92 15.93
C ARG A 207 18.59 -2.07 16.93
N SER A 208 18.33 -1.85 18.21
CA SER A 208 18.46 -2.86 19.26
C SER A 208 17.22 -3.77 19.41
N ARG A 209 16.07 -3.40 18.81
CA ARG A 209 14.86 -4.22 18.90
C ARG A 209 14.93 -5.37 17.88
N PRO A 210 14.79 -6.62 18.32
CA PRO A 210 14.65 -7.74 17.41
C PRO A 210 13.38 -7.57 16.57
N CYS A 211 13.49 -7.79 15.25
CA CYS A 211 12.39 -7.79 14.30
C CYS A 211 11.37 -8.91 14.58
#